data_5b186a973181767fc30ef6635eb5c066
#
_entry.id   5b186a973181767fc30ef6635eb5c066
#
_cell.length_a   1.000
_cell.length_b   1.000
_cell.length_c   1.000
_cell.angle_alpha   90.00
_cell.angle_beta   90.00
_cell.angle_gamma   90.00
#
_symmetry.space_group_name_H-M   'P 1'
#
loop_
_entity.id
_entity.type
_entity.pdbx_description
1 polymer ?
#
loop_
_entity_poly.entity_id
_entity_poly.type
_entity_poly.pdbx_seq_one_letter_code
_entity_poly.pdbx_strand_id
1 'polypeptide(L)'
;MRTSRDPTSIAALTFLGAVDTVTGSRFLVENGGVRVLVDAGLYQGLAVHRSRNWDPFPVDPAGIDHVVLTHAHLDHTGYLPRLVKDGFGGRVTCTAETADLAAIVLRDSAHLQQEDARYANYAGFSRHRPALPLYDDSDVEQALKLIDPVDLEHPLRLGPDVTLTLRSAGHILGSATAALRLGEHRVAFSGDLGRAHHPLLRPPADPPEADTIVVESTYGDRQHPPPDPQLLADAVSRTVARGGSVLVPAFAVDRTELVLLELRRLMERGDIPDVPVFVDSPMALAALDCYRRAASRGGPQLRPEARGLLADLDGPDVHAVHDVEGSMRLNRPRTPSIVISASGMASGGRVVHHLAHQLPDRRNCVVLTGYQAEGTRGRRLADGARQVKIHGHYVPVRAEVVTLTDFSVHADAHETVDWLSRAPVPPRTVYVVHGEPHSANALARRVSEELGWTAVVPRYGERVLVD
;
A
#
# COMPACT_ATOMS: atom_id res chain seq x y z
N MET A 1 -0.75 26.89 42.83
CA MET A 1 -2.09 27.02 42.22
C MET A 1 -2.24 25.93 41.19
N ARG A 2 -3.07 24.90 41.51
CA ARG A 2 -3.41 23.85 40.51
C ARG A 2 -4.45 24.45 39.58
N THR A 3 -4.13 24.73 38.35
CA THR A 3 -5.09 25.10 37.32
C THR A 3 -6.06 23.93 37.15
N SER A 4 -7.34 24.17 37.34
CA SER A 4 -8.41 23.21 37.11
C SER A 4 -8.33 22.75 35.65
N ARG A 5 -8.01 21.46 35.41
CA ARG A 5 -8.11 20.84 34.10
C ARG A 5 -9.57 20.90 33.67
N ASP A 6 -9.83 21.46 32.51
CA ASP A 6 -11.13 21.37 31.86
C ASP A 6 -11.37 19.89 31.52
N PRO A 7 -12.43 19.24 32.06
CA PRO A 7 -12.67 17.81 31.81
C PRO A 7 -13.01 17.46 30.35
N THR A 8 -13.07 18.43 29.44
CA THR A 8 -13.33 18.26 28.00
C THR A 8 -12.08 17.99 27.15
N SER A 9 -10.89 17.96 27.73
CA SER A 9 -9.60 17.80 27.03
C SER A 9 -8.98 16.41 27.20
N ILE A 10 -9.77 15.35 27.08
CA ILE A 10 -9.23 13.98 27.12
C ILE A 10 -8.81 13.58 25.71
N ALA A 11 -7.51 13.35 25.52
CA ALA A 11 -7.01 12.80 24.27
C ALA A 11 -7.48 11.35 24.12
N ALA A 12 -8.02 11.01 22.94
CA ALA A 12 -8.51 9.67 22.66
C ALA A 12 -8.14 9.23 21.25
N LEU A 13 -7.95 7.92 21.10
CA LEU A 13 -7.69 7.23 19.84
C LEU A 13 -8.77 6.16 19.61
N THR A 14 -9.38 6.16 18.41
CA THR A 14 -10.36 5.15 18.00
C THR A 14 -9.89 4.42 16.77
N PHE A 15 -9.91 3.08 16.82
CA PHE A 15 -9.45 2.19 15.73
C PHE A 15 -10.61 1.89 14.76
N LEU A 16 -10.72 2.61 13.68
CA LEU A 16 -11.81 2.52 12.69
C LEU A 16 -11.45 1.64 11.48
N GLY A 17 -10.24 1.09 11.46
CA GLY A 17 -9.76 0.26 10.35
C GLY A 17 -8.41 -0.38 10.59
N ALA A 18 -7.95 -1.19 9.65
CA ALA A 18 -6.71 -1.97 9.70
C ALA A 18 -6.56 -2.80 10.99
N VAL A 19 -7.66 -3.30 11.52
CA VAL A 19 -7.72 -4.22 12.65
C VAL A 19 -8.16 -5.57 12.12
N ASP A 20 -7.41 -6.62 12.46
CA ASP A 20 -7.58 -7.99 11.94
C ASP A 20 -7.43 -8.10 10.41
N THR A 21 -6.84 -7.12 9.76
CA THR A 21 -6.62 -7.05 8.31
C THR A 21 -5.51 -6.07 7.97
N VAL A 22 -4.89 -6.27 6.82
CA VAL A 22 -3.88 -5.37 6.23
C VAL A 22 -4.48 -4.29 5.33
N THR A 23 -5.77 -3.97 5.47
CA THR A 23 -6.41 -2.97 4.59
C THR A 23 -7.40 -2.10 5.35
N GLY A 24 -7.70 -0.92 4.78
CA GLY A 24 -8.70 -0.01 5.33
C GLY A 24 -8.22 0.79 6.53
N SER A 25 -6.96 1.25 6.52
CA SER A 25 -6.34 2.02 7.60
C SER A 25 -7.10 3.31 7.90
N ARG A 26 -7.61 3.44 9.14
CA ARG A 26 -8.41 4.58 9.61
C ARG A 26 -8.29 4.69 11.11
N PHE A 27 -7.66 5.75 11.61
CA PHE A 27 -7.45 5.96 13.04
C PHE A 27 -7.90 7.37 13.41
N LEU A 28 -8.92 7.49 14.26
CA LEU A 28 -9.45 8.79 14.69
C LEU A 28 -8.81 9.21 16.00
N VAL A 29 -8.14 10.35 15.99
CA VAL A 29 -7.58 11.02 17.17
C VAL A 29 -8.44 12.22 17.52
N GLU A 30 -8.84 12.33 18.80
CA GLU A 30 -9.64 13.42 19.31
C GLU A 30 -8.90 14.10 20.48
N ASN A 31 -8.78 15.42 20.44
CA ASN A 31 -8.21 16.20 21.54
C ASN A 31 -8.78 17.62 21.58
N GLY A 32 -9.38 18.04 22.70
CA GLY A 32 -9.86 19.41 22.90
C GLY A 32 -10.84 19.91 21.84
N GLY A 33 -11.68 19.02 21.28
CA GLY A 33 -12.63 19.33 20.21
C GLY A 33 -12.04 19.25 18.79
N VAL A 34 -10.74 19.03 18.63
CA VAL A 34 -10.09 18.79 17.32
C VAL A 34 -10.14 17.29 17.02
N ARG A 35 -10.55 16.94 15.80
CA ARG A 35 -10.62 15.58 15.27
C ARG A 35 -9.69 15.40 14.09
N VAL A 36 -8.73 14.50 14.23
CA VAL A 36 -7.75 14.16 13.18
C VAL A 36 -7.93 12.70 12.80
N LEU A 37 -8.25 12.43 11.54
CA LEU A 37 -8.25 11.06 11.00
C LEU A 37 -6.87 10.79 10.37
N VAL A 38 -6.15 9.81 10.90
CA VAL A 38 -4.91 9.30 10.29
C VAL A 38 -5.28 8.16 9.37
N ASP A 39 -4.99 8.34 8.09
CA ASP A 39 -5.39 7.55 6.94
C ASP A 39 -6.91 7.46 6.70
N ALA A 40 -7.26 7.32 5.44
CA ALA A 40 -8.61 7.12 4.93
C ALA A 40 -8.61 5.98 3.91
N GLY A 41 -8.29 4.78 4.39
CA GLY A 41 -8.01 3.63 3.55
C GLY A 41 -9.25 2.88 3.08
N LEU A 42 -9.13 2.22 1.94
CA LEU A 42 -10.13 1.34 1.36
C LEU A 42 -9.93 -0.09 1.84
N TYR A 43 -10.98 -0.74 2.33
CA TYR A 43 -10.94 -2.18 2.61
C TYR A 43 -10.89 -2.98 1.32
N GLN A 44 -9.98 -3.95 1.26
CA GLN A 44 -9.79 -4.89 0.16
C GLN A 44 -9.87 -6.34 0.66
N GLY A 45 -9.68 -7.34 -0.21
CA GLY A 45 -9.63 -8.75 0.17
C GLY A 45 -11.00 -9.34 0.50
N LEU A 46 -11.21 -9.80 1.73
CA LEU A 46 -12.42 -10.50 2.16
C LEU A 46 -13.70 -9.68 2.01
N ALA A 47 -14.79 -10.34 1.63
CA ALA A 47 -16.08 -9.67 1.41
C ALA A 47 -16.61 -8.98 2.68
N VAL A 48 -16.37 -9.57 3.87
CA VAL A 48 -16.76 -9.00 5.16
C VAL A 48 -16.07 -7.68 5.45
N HIS A 49 -14.83 -7.50 5.02
CA HIS A 49 -14.12 -6.23 5.16
C HIS A 49 -14.58 -5.25 4.08
N ARG A 50 -14.68 -5.68 2.82
CA ARG A 50 -15.11 -4.81 1.71
C ARG A 50 -16.52 -4.23 1.89
N SER A 51 -17.43 -4.94 2.57
CA SER A 51 -18.76 -4.39 2.88
C SER A 51 -18.69 -3.12 3.73
N ARG A 52 -17.69 -3.00 4.61
CA ARG A 52 -17.47 -1.80 5.45
C ARG A 52 -17.20 -0.52 4.65
N ASN A 53 -16.79 -0.63 3.37
CA ASN A 53 -16.66 0.55 2.51
C ASN A 53 -18.02 1.18 2.15
N TRP A 54 -19.10 0.42 2.29
CA TRP A 54 -20.46 0.84 1.96
C TRP A 54 -21.29 1.20 3.20
N ASP A 55 -20.82 0.81 4.37
CA ASP A 55 -21.45 1.16 5.64
C ASP A 55 -21.30 2.67 5.91
N PRO A 56 -22.22 3.31 6.63
CA PRO A 56 -22.02 4.67 7.11
C PRO A 56 -20.69 4.79 7.87
N PHE A 57 -19.97 5.89 7.65
CA PHE A 57 -18.75 6.12 8.40
C PHE A 57 -19.08 6.24 9.91
N PRO A 58 -18.29 5.63 10.82
CA PRO A 58 -18.65 5.51 12.24
C PRO A 58 -18.80 6.83 12.99
N VAL A 59 -18.27 7.92 12.43
CA VAL A 59 -18.43 9.30 12.92
C VAL A 59 -18.88 10.18 11.77
N ASP A 60 -19.55 11.31 12.09
CA ASP A 60 -19.94 12.28 11.06
C ASP A 60 -18.71 12.83 10.34
N PRO A 61 -18.55 12.60 9.02
CA PRO A 61 -17.40 13.12 8.26
C PRO A 61 -17.27 14.64 8.32
N ALA A 62 -18.38 15.38 8.39
CA ALA A 62 -18.35 16.85 8.52
C ALA A 62 -17.78 17.32 9.86
N GLY A 63 -17.70 16.45 10.85
CA GLY A 63 -17.10 16.73 12.16
C GLY A 63 -15.60 16.37 12.24
N ILE A 64 -14.97 15.91 11.16
CA ILE A 64 -13.53 15.67 11.09
C ILE A 64 -12.85 16.95 10.59
N ASP A 65 -11.87 17.47 11.35
CA ASP A 65 -11.19 18.72 11.01
C ASP A 65 -10.05 18.48 10.01
N HIS A 66 -9.31 17.39 10.20
CA HIS A 66 -8.11 17.07 9.41
C HIS A 66 -8.05 15.58 9.06
N VAL A 67 -7.54 15.30 7.86
CA VAL A 67 -7.06 13.97 7.47
C VAL A 67 -5.54 14.05 7.29
N VAL A 68 -4.81 13.09 7.82
CA VAL A 68 -3.37 12.92 7.61
C VAL A 68 -3.16 11.65 6.82
N LEU A 69 -2.54 11.71 5.65
CA LEU A 69 -2.21 10.53 4.86
C LEU A 69 -0.75 10.17 5.08
N THR A 70 -0.52 8.95 5.53
CA THR A 70 0.84 8.44 5.76
C THR A 70 1.56 8.14 4.45
N HIS A 71 0.85 7.55 3.48
CA HIS A 71 1.38 7.25 2.14
C HIS A 71 0.26 6.99 1.14
N ALA A 72 0.62 6.76 -0.13
CA ALA A 72 -0.33 6.79 -1.24
C ALA A 72 -1.05 5.47 -1.56
N HIS A 73 -0.76 4.35 -0.88
CA HIS A 73 -1.45 3.10 -1.16
C HIS A 73 -2.96 3.21 -0.91
N LEU A 74 -3.73 2.42 -1.67
CA LEU A 74 -5.20 2.50 -1.70
C LEU A 74 -5.84 2.14 -0.34
N ASP A 75 -5.22 1.27 0.43
CA ASP A 75 -5.63 0.88 1.77
C ASP A 75 -5.31 1.93 2.85
N HIS A 76 -4.67 3.05 2.46
CA HIS A 76 -4.45 4.24 3.30
C HIS A 76 -5.13 5.50 2.75
N THR A 77 -5.41 5.58 1.44
CA THR A 77 -5.98 6.78 0.81
C THR A 77 -7.33 6.55 0.14
N GLY A 78 -7.63 5.32 -0.24
CA GLY A 78 -8.67 4.99 -1.21
C GLY A 78 -10.10 5.25 -0.77
N TYR A 79 -10.35 5.55 0.51
CA TYR A 79 -11.66 5.95 1.00
C TYR A 79 -11.83 7.48 1.06
N LEU A 80 -10.76 8.25 0.87
CA LEU A 80 -10.81 9.71 0.94
C LEU A 80 -11.88 10.33 0.03
N PRO A 81 -12.03 9.93 -1.26
CA PRO A 81 -13.09 10.49 -2.10
C PRO A 81 -14.50 10.18 -1.57
N ARG A 82 -14.69 9.01 -0.98
CA ARG A 82 -15.97 8.65 -0.35
C ARG A 82 -16.22 9.49 0.91
N LEU A 83 -15.19 9.71 1.73
CA LEU A 83 -15.29 10.53 2.92
C LEU A 83 -15.69 11.98 2.57
N VAL A 84 -15.12 12.55 1.50
CA VAL A 84 -15.47 13.87 0.98
C VAL A 84 -16.91 13.91 0.46
N LYS A 85 -17.31 12.90 -0.32
CA LYS A 85 -18.68 12.73 -0.79
C LYS A 85 -19.69 12.69 0.36
N ASP A 86 -19.32 12.08 1.47
CA ASP A 86 -20.15 11.95 2.68
C ASP A 86 -20.08 13.18 3.61
N GLY A 87 -19.38 14.27 3.21
CA GLY A 87 -19.42 15.58 3.87
C GLY A 87 -18.13 16.07 4.50
N PHE A 88 -17.02 15.33 4.42
CA PHE A 88 -15.72 15.84 4.87
C PHE A 88 -15.29 17.05 4.01
N GLY A 89 -14.98 18.16 4.66
CA GLY A 89 -14.51 19.39 4.00
C GLY A 89 -13.27 20.00 4.65
N GLY A 90 -12.62 19.24 5.56
CA GLY A 90 -11.41 19.66 6.24
C GLY A 90 -10.15 19.57 5.37
N ARG A 91 -9.00 19.86 5.95
CA ARG A 91 -7.70 19.81 5.26
C ARG A 91 -7.16 18.37 5.23
N VAL A 92 -6.55 17.97 4.11
CA VAL A 92 -5.83 16.71 3.96
C VAL A 92 -4.32 17.00 3.90
N THR A 93 -3.56 16.47 4.85
CA THR A 93 -2.12 16.75 4.98
C THR A 93 -1.32 15.49 4.68
N CYS A 94 -0.31 15.59 3.82
CA CYS A 94 0.65 14.53 3.49
C CYS A 94 1.95 15.15 2.94
N THR A 95 2.92 14.33 2.53
CA THR A 95 4.09 14.80 1.79
C THR A 95 3.73 15.15 0.34
N ALA A 96 4.56 15.93 -0.35
CA ALA A 96 4.32 16.31 -1.75
C ALA A 96 4.31 15.08 -2.68
N GLU A 97 5.22 14.14 -2.45
CA GLU A 97 5.29 12.91 -3.23
C GLU A 97 4.09 11.99 -2.96
N THR A 98 3.60 11.93 -1.72
CA THR A 98 2.35 11.22 -1.40
C THR A 98 1.16 11.87 -2.11
N ALA A 99 1.08 13.19 -2.19
CA ALA A 99 0.02 13.89 -2.91
C ALA A 99 0.03 13.57 -4.41
N ASP A 100 1.22 13.61 -5.04
CA ASP A 100 1.38 13.28 -6.46
C ASP A 100 0.95 11.82 -6.75
N LEU A 101 1.40 10.87 -5.93
CA LEU A 101 1.07 9.45 -6.09
C LEU A 101 -0.39 9.15 -5.74
N ALA A 102 -0.95 9.77 -4.69
CA ALA A 102 -2.35 9.60 -4.33
C ALA A 102 -3.29 10.08 -5.45
N ALA A 103 -2.94 11.17 -6.14
CA ALA A 103 -3.71 11.65 -7.28
C ALA A 103 -3.78 10.60 -8.42
N ILE A 104 -2.66 9.90 -8.68
CA ILE A 104 -2.61 8.83 -9.68
C ILE A 104 -3.45 7.63 -9.23
N VAL A 105 -3.25 7.18 -7.98
CA VAL A 105 -3.90 5.98 -7.43
C VAL A 105 -5.41 6.18 -7.30
N LEU A 106 -5.86 7.34 -6.85
CA LEU A 106 -7.29 7.62 -6.68
C LEU A 106 -8.03 7.76 -8.00
N ARG A 107 -7.43 8.39 -9.03
CA ARG A 107 -8.02 8.47 -10.37
C ARG A 107 -8.14 7.09 -11.02
N ASP A 108 -7.11 6.26 -10.93
CA ASP A 108 -7.17 4.88 -11.43
C ASP A 108 -8.23 4.06 -10.69
N SER A 109 -8.32 4.21 -9.36
CA SER A 109 -9.33 3.54 -8.54
C SER A 109 -10.76 3.94 -8.94
N ALA A 110 -11.04 5.23 -9.16
CA ALA A 110 -12.36 5.69 -9.61
C ALA A 110 -12.70 5.13 -10.99
N HIS A 111 -11.75 5.20 -11.92
CA HIS A 111 -11.91 4.64 -13.26
C HIS A 111 -12.28 3.15 -13.22
N LEU A 112 -11.50 2.34 -12.49
CA LEU A 112 -11.76 0.91 -12.36
C LEU A 112 -13.11 0.60 -11.71
N GLN A 113 -13.51 1.33 -10.67
CA GLN A 113 -14.81 1.15 -10.02
C GLN A 113 -15.97 1.49 -10.94
N GLN A 114 -15.85 2.53 -11.75
CA GLN A 114 -16.86 2.91 -12.74
C GLN A 114 -16.95 1.86 -13.86
N GLU A 115 -15.82 1.34 -14.35
CA GLU A 115 -15.80 0.25 -15.32
C GLU A 115 -16.45 -1.02 -14.77
N ASP A 116 -16.11 -1.41 -13.53
CA ASP A 116 -16.70 -2.58 -12.87
C ASP A 116 -18.21 -2.42 -12.70
N ALA A 117 -18.68 -1.24 -12.31
CA ALA A 117 -20.11 -0.95 -12.18
C ALA A 117 -20.84 -0.98 -13.54
N ARG A 118 -20.24 -0.41 -14.59
CA ARG A 118 -20.77 -0.46 -15.97
C ARG A 118 -20.87 -1.91 -16.45
N TYR A 119 -19.80 -2.69 -16.27
CA TYR A 119 -19.78 -4.09 -16.67
C TYR A 119 -20.79 -4.93 -15.88
N ALA A 120 -20.90 -4.72 -14.57
CA ALA A 120 -21.88 -5.41 -13.73
C ALA A 120 -23.34 -5.14 -14.15
N ASN A 121 -23.63 -3.90 -14.55
CA ASN A 121 -24.95 -3.50 -15.06
C ASN A 121 -25.23 -4.13 -16.45
N TYR A 122 -24.24 -4.13 -17.34
CA TYR A 122 -24.35 -4.73 -18.67
C TYR A 122 -24.55 -6.26 -18.58
N ALA A 123 -23.74 -6.92 -17.77
CA ALA A 123 -23.78 -8.39 -17.63
C ALA A 123 -24.89 -8.89 -16.69
N GLY A 124 -25.56 -8.00 -15.94
CA GLY A 124 -26.74 -8.29 -15.13
C GLY A 124 -26.50 -9.19 -13.91
N PHE A 125 -25.24 -9.37 -13.45
CA PHE A 125 -24.91 -10.24 -12.32
C PHE A 125 -24.90 -9.55 -10.96
N SER A 126 -25.02 -8.23 -10.91
CA SER A 126 -25.04 -7.48 -9.65
C SER A 126 -26.32 -7.74 -8.85
N ARG A 127 -26.17 -7.82 -7.51
CA ARG A 127 -27.33 -7.81 -6.60
C ARG A 127 -27.98 -6.42 -6.52
N HIS A 128 -27.22 -5.37 -6.84
CA HIS A 128 -27.68 -3.98 -6.83
C HIS A 128 -28.11 -3.56 -8.23
N ARG A 129 -29.23 -2.84 -8.36
CA ARG A 129 -29.79 -2.39 -9.63
C ARG A 129 -30.16 -0.91 -9.53
N PRO A 130 -29.33 -0.02 -10.08
CA PRO A 130 -28.06 -0.27 -10.76
C PRO A 130 -26.92 -0.59 -9.77
N ALA A 131 -25.88 -1.28 -10.25
CA ALA A 131 -24.59 -1.30 -9.59
C ALA A 131 -23.96 0.10 -9.70
N LEU A 132 -23.44 0.62 -8.59
CA LEU A 132 -22.82 1.94 -8.52
C LEU A 132 -21.36 1.80 -8.08
N PRO A 133 -20.45 2.69 -8.52
CA PRO A 133 -19.14 2.82 -7.92
C PRO A 133 -19.27 3.44 -6.51
N LEU A 134 -18.32 3.20 -5.64
CA LEU A 134 -18.26 3.80 -4.31
C LEU A 134 -18.10 5.33 -4.42
N TYR A 135 -17.29 5.76 -5.40
CA TYR A 135 -17.07 7.15 -5.82
C TYR A 135 -16.69 7.17 -7.31
N ASP A 136 -16.79 8.33 -7.93
CA ASP A 136 -16.45 8.58 -9.33
C ASP A 136 -15.31 9.59 -9.49
N ASP A 137 -14.95 9.92 -10.74
CA ASP A 137 -13.88 10.87 -11.07
C ASP A 137 -14.12 12.27 -10.46
N SER A 138 -15.38 12.72 -10.39
CA SER A 138 -15.73 14.02 -9.80
C SER A 138 -15.47 14.05 -8.29
N ASP A 139 -15.81 12.96 -7.58
CA ASP A 139 -15.56 12.82 -6.15
C ASP A 139 -14.03 12.84 -5.88
N VAL A 140 -13.23 12.20 -6.74
CA VAL A 140 -11.77 12.24 -6.64
C VAL A 140 -11.22 13.64 -6.83
N GLU A 141 -11.65 14.37 -7.88
CA GLU A 141 -11.16 15.74 -8.12
C GLU A 141 -11.55 16.71 -6.99
N GLN A 142 -12.68 16.48 -6.31
CA GLN A 142 -13.02 17.24 -5.11
C GLN A 142 -12.09 16.90 -3.94
N ALA A 143 -11.82 15.63 -3.71
CA ALA A 143 -10.92 15.18 -2.64
C ALA A 143 -9.48 15.70 -2.84
N LEU A 144 -8.97 15.68 -4.07
CA LEU A 144 -7.63 16.16 -4.39
C LEU A 144 -7.44 17.66 -4.12
N LYS A 145 -8.50 18.47 -4.22
CA LYS A 145 -8.45 19.91 -3.90
C LYS A 145 -8.21 20.20 -2.41
N LEU A 146 -8.53 19.25 -1.54
CA LEU A 146 -8.33 19.38 -0.09
C LEU A 146 -6.92 19.00 0.35
N ILE A 147 -6.11 18.40 -0.54
CA ILE A 147 -4.74 17.99 -0.22
C ILE A 147 -3.84 19.21 -0.19
N ASP A 148 -3.16 19.38 0.94
CA ASP A 148 -2.20 20.42 1.20
C ASP A 148 -0.88 19.79 1.67
N PRO A 149 0.10 19.65 0.75
CA PRO A 149 1.36 19.01 1.05
C PRO A 149 2.22 19.79 2.04
N VAL A 150 2.97 19.05 2.86
CA VAL A 150 3.90 19.62 3.86
C VAL A 150 5.25 18.92 3.80
N ASP A 151 6.28 19.63 4.26
CA ASP A 151 7.63 19.06 4.34
C ASP A 151 7.78 18.13 5.55
N LEU A 152 8.65 17.13 5.39
CA LEU A 152 9.07 16.27 6.49
C LEU A 152 9.80 17.05 7.57
N GLU A 153 9.75 16.57 8.82
CA GLU A 153 10.41 17.11 10.01
C GLU A 153 9.97 18.55 10.39
N HIS A 154 8.94 19.11 9.74
CA HIS A 154 8.42 20.41 10.07
C HIS A 154 7.11 20.30 10.86
N PRO A 155 7.04 20.84 12.12
CA PRO A 155 5.83 20.81 12.90
C PRO A 155 4.72 21.68 12.28
N LEU A 156 3.55 21.08 12.03
CA LEU A 156 2.35 21.76 11.55
C LEU A 156 1.30 21.81 12.65
N ARG A 157 0.83 23.02 12.96
CA ARG A 157 -0.28 23.19 13.91
C ARG A 157 -1.62 22.87 13.25
N LEU A 158 -2.34 21.86 13.79
CA LEU A 158 -3.68 21.45 13.34
C LEU A 158 -4.80 22.07 14.20
N GLY A 159 -4.48 22.50 15.43
CA GLY A 159 -5.44 23.09 16.35
C GLY A 159 -4.74 23.72 17.57
N PRO A 160 -5.49 24.18 18.57
CA PRO A 160 -4.91 24.86 19.74
C PRO A 160 -3.79 24.06 20.41
N ASP A 161 -4.02 22.78 20.69
CA ASP A 161 -3.07 21.89 21.36
C ASP A 161 -2.77 20.63 20.53
N VAL A 162 -2.92 20.73 19.19
CA VAL A 162 -2.65 19.64 18.28
C VAL A 162 -1.61 20.05 17.25
N THR A 163 -0.49 19.32 17.21
CA THR A 163 0.60 19.54 16.25
C THR A 163 0.99 18.22 15.59
N LEU A 164 1.12 18.23 14.28
CA LEU A 164 1.58 17.10 13.45
C LEU A 164 3.03 17.30 13.04
N THR A 165 3.83 16.23 13.05
CA THR A 165 5.13 16.15 12.38
C THR A 165 5.18 14.86 11.56
N LEU A 166 5.52 14.96 10.28
CA LEU A 166 5.73 13.82 9.40
C LEU A 166 7.23 13.49 9.32
N ARG A 167 7.58 12.21 9.40
CA ARG A 167 8.96 11.72 9.27
C ARG A 167 9.02 10.60 8.23
N SER A 168 10.13 10.42 7.53
CA SER A 168 10.23 9.40 6.49
C SER A 168 9.99 8.00 7.05
N ALA A 169 9.06 7.25 6.44
CA ALA A 169 8.78 5.85 6.76
C ALA A 169 9.54 4.86 5.86
N GLY A 170 10.17 5.31 4.76
CA GLY A 170 11.02 4.48 3.89
C GLY A 170 10.29 3.35 3.16
N HIS A 171 8.96 3.32 3.15
CA HIS A 171 8.13 2.26 2.57
C HIS A 171 7.95 2.43 1.06
N ILE A 172 7.36 3.54 0.64
CA ILE A 172 7.27 3.99 -0.75
C ILE A 172 7.65 5.46 -0.82
N LEU A 173 7.86 5.99 -2.02
CA LEU A 173 8.15 7.42 -2.20
C LEU A 173 7.06 8.27 -1.56
N GLY A 174 7.45 9.23 -0.73
CA GLY A 174 6.54 10.11 0.01
C GLY A 174 6.04 9.52 1.34
N SER A 175 6.23 8.22 1.63
CA SER A 175 5.72 7.61 2.86
C SER A 175 6.28 8.25 4.12
N ALA A 176 5.41 8.41 5.12
CA ALA A 176 5.74 9.06 6.36
C ALA A 176 5.13 8.37 7.58
N THR A 177 5.85 8.36 8.69
CA THR A 177 5.28 8.18 10.02
C THR A 177 4.67 9.51 10.46
N ALA A 178 3.53 9.45 11.16
CA ALA A 178 2.82 10.63 11.64
C ALA A 178 2.92 10.74 13.16
N ALA A 179 3.56 11.80 13.66
CA ALA A 179 3.65 12.12 15.08
C ALA A 179 2.68 13.24 15.44
N LEU A 180 1.71 12.96 16.30
CA LEU A 180 0.75 13.91 16.83
C LEU A 180 1.07 14.25 18.28
N ARG A 181 1.29 15.54 18.55
CA ARG A 181 1.33 16.06 19.91
C ARG A 181 -0.03 16.62 20.29
N LEU A 182 -0.60 16.14 21.39
CA LEU A 182 -1.94 16.40 21.89
C LEU A 182 -1.83 17.02 23.30
N GLY A 183 -1.52 18.31 23.37
CA GLY A 183 -1.11 18.96 24.61
C GLY A 183 0.21 18.39 25.14
N GLU A 184 0.14 17.67 26.27
CA GLU A 184 1.31 17.00 26.87
C GLU A 184 1.51 15.57 26.35
N HIS A 185 0.51 14.97 25.70
CA HIS A 185 0.55 13.60 25.21
C HIS A 185 1.03 13.53 23.77
N ARG A 186 1.59 12.38 23.39
CA ARG A 186 2.14 12.13 22.06
C ARG A 186 1.71 10.77 21.53
N VAL A 187 1.20 10.75 20.31
CA VAL A 187 0.84 9.53 19.60
C VAL A 187 1.62 9.49 18.29
N ALA A 188 2.26 8.36 18.00
CA ALA A 188 2.92 8.13 16.73
C ALA A 188 2.23 7.00 15.97
N PHE A 189 2.07 7.20 14.67
CA PHE A 189 1.58 6.19 13.73
C PHE A 189 2.72 5.83 12.78
N SER A 190 3.06 4.56 12.69
CA SER A 190 4.11 4.13 11.76
C SER A 190 3.72 4.36 10.29
N GLY A 191 2.42 4.38 9.97
CA GLY A 191 1.98 4.03 8.63
C GLY A 191 2.53 2.65 8.30
N ASP A 192 2.92 2.42 7.05
CA ASP A 192 3.68 1.24 6.65
C ASP A 192 5.17 1.54 6.71
N LEU A 193 5.93 0.67 7.35
CA LEU A 193 7.37 0.81 7.53
C LEU A 193 8.13 0.15 6.40
N GLY A 194 9.11 0.87 5.87
CA GLY A 194 9.99 0.37 4.85
C GLY A 194 11.15 -0.47 5.39
N ARG A 195 11.88 -1.10 4.49
CA ARG A 195 13.05 -1.91 4.78
C ARG A 195 14.34 -1.10 4.76
N ALA A 196 15.29 -1.48 5.62
CA ALA A 196 16.61 -0.84 5.67
C ALA A 196 17.39 -0.96 4.34
N HIS A 197 17.13 -2.01 3.57
CA HIS A 197 17.86 -2.35 2.33
C HIS A 197 17.09 -2.02 1.05
N HIS A 198 16.12 -1.12 1.11
CA HIS A 198 15.40 -0.67 -0.10
C HIS A 198 16.37 -0.02 -1.10
N PRO A 199 16.39 -0.44 -2.39
CA PRO A 199 17.41 0.03 -3.35
C PRO A 199 17.26 1.51 -3.73
N LEU A 200 16.06 2.05 -3.71
CA LEU A 200 15.76 3.44 -4.10
C LEU A 200 15.60 4.38 -2.91
N LEU A 201 15.00 3.89 -1.81
CA LEU A 201 14.63 4.73 -0.67
C LEU A 201 15.62 4.60 0.49
N ARG A 202 15.76 5.67 1.26
CA ARG A 202 16.47 5.65 2.53
C ARG A 202 15.66 4.84 3.55
N PRO A 203 16.32 4.24 4.56
CA PRO A 203 15.63 3.58 5.65
C PRO A 203 14.61 4.49 6.35
N PRO A 204 13.63 3.92 7.08
CA PRO A 204 12.77 4.70 7.97
C PRO A 204 13.59 5.59 8.91
N ALA A 205 13.12 6.80 9.17
CA ALA A 205 13.63 7.62 10.26
C ALA A 205 13.34 6.92 11.59
N ASP A 206 14.18 7.18 12.60
CA ASP A 206 13.95 6.61 13.94
C ASP A 206 12.58 7.03 14.48
N PRO A 207 11.94 6.21 15.32
CA PRO A 207 10.65 6.54 15.91
C PRO A 207 10.70 7.88 16.62
N PRO A 208 9.65 8.71 16.54
CA PRO A 208 9.55 9.90 17.37
C PRO A 208 9.35 9.53 18.84
N GLU A 209 9.65 10.45 19.74
CA GLU A 209 9.23 10.31 21.14
C GLU A 209 7.70 10.30 21.21
N ALA A 210 7.12 9.24 21.78
CA ALA A 210 5.67 9.06 21.88
C ALA A 210 5.28 8.28 23.14
N ASP A 211 4.16 8.65 23.75
CA ASP A 211 3.55 7.89 24.85
C ASP A 211 2.83 6.65 24.31
N THR A 212 2.26 6.77 23.11
CA THR A 212 1.55 5.70 22.41
C THR A 212 2.09 5.57 21.00
N ILE A 213 2.43 4.36 20.58
CA ILE A 213 2.82 4.05 19.18
C ILE A 213 1.78 3.10 18.59
N VAL A 214 1.28 3.44 17.41
CA VAL A 214 0.45 2.58 16.56
C VAL A 214 1.34 2.07 15.43
N VAL A 215 1.60 0.76 15.38
CA VAL A 215 2.56 0.14 14.48
C VAL A 215 1.94 -0.91 13.59
N GLU A 216 2.36 -0.96 12.32
CA GLU A 216 1.96 -2.00 11.37
C GLU A 216 2.48 -3.39 11.76
N SER A 217 1.85 -4.43 11.22
CA SER A 217 2.23 -5.82 11.45
C SER A 217 2.00 -6.74 10.25
N THR A 218 2.13 -6.21 9.03
CA THR A 218 1.94 -6.97 7.79
C THR A 218 2.74 -8.28 7.78
N TYR A 219 3.99 -8.21 8.20
CA TYR A 219 4.90 -9.35 8.35
C TYR A 219 5.28 -9.62 9.82
N GLY A 220 4.41 -9.32 10.76
CA GLY A 220 4.68 -9.44 12.20
C GLY A 220 4.95 -10.86 12.71
N ASP A 221 4.67 -11.89 11.91
CA ASP A 221 4.84 -13.30 12.23
C ASP A 221 6.11 -13.94 11.63
N ARG A 222 6.89 -13.21 10.81
CA ARG A 222 8.03 -13.78 10.07
C ARG A 222 9.14 -12.79 9.81
N GLN A 223 10.28 -13.33 9.41
CA GLN A 223 11.40 -12.57 8.86
C GLN A 223 11.47 -12.79 7.35
N HIS A 224 11.90 -11.77 6.61
CA HIS A 224 12.22 -11.95 5.21
C HIS A 224 13.48 -12.80 5.07
N PRO A 225 13.47 -13.80 4.18
CA PRO A 225 14.71 -14.51 3.87
C PRO A 225 15.71 -13.53 3.22
N PRO A 226 16.99 -13.85 3.24
CA PRO A 226 17.97 -13.12 2.43
C PRO A 226 17.52 -13.08 0.96
N PRO A 227 17.72 -11.96 0.23
CA PRO A 227 17.38 -11.87 -1.17
C PRO A 227 18.03 -12.98 -1.99
N ASP A 228 17.24 -13.64 -2.84
CA ASP A 228 17.70 -14.67 -3.78
C ASP A 228 17.28 -14.34 -5.21
N PRO A 229 18.10 -13.52 -5.91
CA PRO A 229 17.84 -13.16 -7.30
C PRO A 229 17.77 -14.38 -8.24
N GLN A 230 18.36 -15.51 -7.85
CA GLN A 230 18.37 -16.72 -8.65
C GLN A 230 16.96 -17.31 -8.82
N LEU A 231 16.06 -17.13 -7.83
CA LEU A 231 14.69 -17.60 -7.94
C LEU A 231 13.94 -16.93 -9.09
N LEU A 232 14.13 -15.61 -9.27
CA LEU A 232 13.55 -14.88 -10.41
C LEU A 232 14.23 -15.29 -11.71
N ALA A 233 15.57 -15.36 -11.72
CA ALA A 233 16.35 -15.74 -12.90
C ALA A 233 15.96 -17.13 -13.41
N ASP A 234 15.84 -18.09 -12.51
CA ASP A 234 15.42 -19.46 -12.83
C ASP A 234 13.99 -19.52 -13.38
N ALA A 235 13.04 -18.80 -12.78
CA ALA A 235 11.66 -18.74 -13.24
C ALA A 235 11.56 -18.16 -14.66
N VAL A 236 12.28 -17.07 -14.94
CA VAL A 236 12.33 -16.45 -16.26
C VAL A 236 12.97 -17.40 -17.26
N SER A 237 14.17 -17.90 -16.98
CA SER A 237 14.97 -18.75 -17.92
C SER A 237 14.24 -20.04 -18.29
N ARG A 238 13.65 -20.75 -17.29
CA ARG A 238 12.82 -21.94 -17.54
C ARG A 238 11.60 -21.63 -18.39
N THR A 239 10.96 -20.50 -18.16
CA THR A 239 9.76 -20.09 -18.89
C THR A 239 10.07 -19.75 -20.33
N VAL A 240 11.12 -18.98 -20.56
CA VAL A 240 11.60 -18.62 -21.90
C VAL A 240 12.03 -19.87 -22.68
N ALA A 241 12.79 -20.78 -22.05
CA ALA A 241 13.26 -22.03 -22.68
C ALA A 241 12.10 -22.93 -23.17
N ARG A 242 10.94 -22.91 -22.50
CA ARG A 242 9.74 -23.65 -22.94
C ARG A 242 8.81 -22.84 -23.87
N GLY A 243 9.25 -21.67 -24.33
CA GLY A 243 8.52 -20.78 -25.25
C GLY A 243 7.32 -20.08 -24.62
N GLY A 244 7.31 -19.92 -23.29
CA GLY A 244 6.28 -19.23 -22.54
C GLY A 244 6.62 -17.78 -22.22
N SER A 245 5.68 -17.08 -21.58
CA SER A 245 5.86 -15.72 -21.08
C SER A 245 5.69 -15.66 -19.57
N VAL A 246 6.36 -14.70 -18.93
CA VAL A 246 6.27 -14.44 -17.50
C VAL A 246 5.30 -13.28 -17.26
N LEU A 247 4.26 -13.50 -16.46
CA LEU A 247 3.38 -12.44 -15.98
C LEU A 247 3.75 -12.10 -14.53
N VAL A 248 4.01 -10.82 -14.28
CA VAL A 248 4.35 -10.32 -12.96
C VAL A 248 3.24 -9.38 -12.48
N PRO A 249 2.28 -9.86 -11.70
CA PRO A 249 1.37 -9.00 -10.95
C PRO A 249 2.18 -8.15 -9.96
N ALA A 250 2.22 -6.83 -10.15
CA ALA A 250 2.99 -5.91 -9.33
C ALA A 250 2.12 -4.73 -8.86
N PHE A 251 2.39 -4.22 -7.66
CA PHE A 251 1.84 -2.93 -7.28
C PHE A 251 2.44 -1.85 -8.16
N ALA A 252 1.60 -0.92 -8.59
CA ALA A 252 2.03 0.13 -9.51
C ALA A 252 3.02 1.09 -8.88
N VAL A 253 2.90 1.30 -7.56
CA VAL A 253 3.81 2.16 -6.80
C VAL A 253 4.81 1.29 -6.10
N ASP A 254 6.07 1.55 -6.40
CA ASP A 254 7.32 1.00 -5.92
C ASP A 254 7.65 -0.42 -6.40
N ARG A 255 6.70 -1.34 -6.44
CA ARG A 255 6.99 -2.74 -6.80
C ARG A 255 7.39 -2.90 -8.26
N THR A 256 6.77 -2.15 -9.15
CA THR A 256 7.10 -2.17 -10.59
C THR A 256 8.53 -1.71 -10.81
N GLU A 257 8.95 -0.65 -10.12
CA GLU A 257 10.31 -0.10 -10.19
C GLU A 257 11.35 -1.12 -9.74
N LEU A 258 11.09 -1.81 -8.62
CA LEU A 258 12.01 -2.83 -8.08
C LEU A 258 12.15 -4.03 -9.00
N VAL A 259 11.04 -4.51 -9.57
CA VAL A 259 11.06 -5.64 -10.52
C VAL A 259 11.84 -5.24 -11.79
N LEU A 260 11.61 -4.05 -12.32
CA LEU A 260 12.35 -3.54 -13.50
C LEU A 260 13.86 -3.45 -13.22
N LEU A 261 14.25 -2.93 -12.05
CA LEU A 261 15.66 -2.84 -11.66
C LEU A 261 16.31 -4.21 -11.59
N GLU A 262 15.61 -5.19 -11.01
CA GLU A 262 16.19 -6.54 -10.87
C GLU A 262 16.25 -7.28 -12.22
N LEU A 263 15.21 -7.20 -13.04
CA LEU A 263 15.22 -7.78 -14.38
C LEU A 263 16.38 -7.21 -15.23
N ARG A 264 16.59 -5.90 -15.15
CA ARG A 264 17.71 -5.28 -15.85
C ARG A 264 19.05 -5.81 -15.37
N ARG A 265 19.28 -5.88 -14.05
CA ARG A 265 20.51 -6.44 -13.47
C ARG A 265 20.76 -7.88 -13.93
N LEU A 266 19.71 -8.69 -13.97
CA LEU A 266 19.80 -10.08 -14.41
C LEU A 266 20.14 -10.19 -15.90
N MET A 267 19.58 -9.34 -16.76
CA MET A 267 19.93 -9.28 -18.20
C MET A 267 21.37 -8.81 -18.40
N GLU A 268 21.79 -7.73 -17.74
CA GLU A 268 23.15 -7.19 -17.83
C GLU A 268 24.23 -8.20 -17.40
N ARG A 269 23.92 -9.08 -16.44
CA ARG A 269 24.81 -10.17 -16.01
C ARG A 269 24.73 -11.42 -16.91
N GLY A 270 23.74 -11.49 -17.80
CA GLY A 270 23.47 -12.68 -18.60
C GLY A 270 22.86 -13.83 -17.80
N ASP A 271 22.29 -13.56 -16.62
CA ASP A 271 21.63 -14.57 -15.77
C ASP A 271 20.25 -14.97 -16.33
N ILE A 272 19.64 -14.09 -17.13
CA ILE A 272 18.43 -14.37 -17.90
C ILE A 272 18.62 -13.95 -19.37
N PRO A 273 17.90 -14.59 -20.33
CA PRO A 273 17.96 -14.20 -21.73
C PRO A 273 17.36 -12.81 -21.95
N ASP A 274 17.88 -12.09 -22.95
CA ASP A 274 17.31 -10.84 -23.41
C ASP A 274 15.93 -11.08 -24.03
N VAL A 275 14.89 -10.64 -23.35
CA VAL A 275 13.50 -10.75 -23.81
C VAL A 275 12.76 -9.43 -23.57
N PRO A 276 11.78 -9.08 -24.41
CA PRO A 276 11.00 -7.87 -24.22
C PRO A 276 10.30 -7.85 -22.85
N VAL A 277 10.41 -6.73 -22.14
CA VAL A 277 9.70 -6.44 -20.88
C VAL A 277 8.63 -5.40 -21.15
N PHE A 278 7.39 -5.75 -20.95
CA PHE A 278 6.24 -4.85 -21.12
C PHE A 278 5.73 -4.36 -19.77
N VAL A 279 5.62 -3.05 -19.59
CA VAL A 279 4.92 -2.44 -18.45
C VAL A 279 3.50 -2.09 -18.91
N ASP A 280 2.56 -2.98 -18.61
CA ASP A 280 1.16 -2.84 -18.97
C ASP A 280 0.33 -2.33 -17.81
N SER A 281 0.62 -1.12 -17.39
CA SER A 281 -0.08 -0.38 -16.35
C SER A 281 0.16 1.12 -16.51
N PRO A 282 -0.84 1.91 -16.98
CA PRO A 282 -0.72 3.36 -17.03
C PRO A 282 -0.40 3.99 -15.66
N MET A 283 -0.98 3.44 -14.58
CA MET A 283 -0.71 3.88 -13.21
C MET A 283 0.76 3.66 -12.84
N ALA A 284 1.34 2.49 -13.15
CA ALA A 284 2.75 2.20 -12.85
C ALA A 284 3.70 3.11 -13.63
N LEU A 285 3.41 3.39 -14.90
CA LEU A 285 4.18 4.33 -15.71
C LEU A 285 4.14 5.74 -15.13
N ALA A 286 2.97 6.21 -14.71
CA ALA A 286 2.83 7.52 -14.07
C ALA A 286 3.55 7.58 -12.71
N ALA A 287 3.53 6.50 -11.93
CA ALA A 287 4.26 6.40 -10.66
C ALA A 287 5.79 6.45 -10.91
N LEU A 288 6.29 5.71 -11.88
CA LEU A 288 7.70 5.74 -12.28
C LEU A 288 8.17 7.16 -12.65
N ASP A 289 7.31 7.93 -13.35
CA ASP A 289 7.60 9.34 -13.64
C ASP A 289 7.65 10.21 -12.37
N CYS A 290 6.86 9.92 -11.32
CA CYS A 290 6.97 10.59 -10.02
C CYS A 290 8.33 10.30 -9.37
N TYR A 291 8.78 9.04 -9.36
CA TYR A 291 10.10 8.66 -8.85
C TYR A 291 11.24 9.37 -9.60
N ARG A 292 11.18 9.44 -10.91
CA ARG A 292 12.16 10.16 -11.74
C ARG A 292 12.19 11.65 -11.43
N ARG A 293 11.03 12.30 -11.32
CA ARG A 293 10.93 13.71 -10.94
C ARG A 293 11.50 13.97 -9.55
N ALA A 294 11.16 13.15 -8.57
CA ALA A 294 11.70 13.26 -7.22
C ALA A 294 13.24 13.08 -7.21
N ALA A 295 13.75 12.09 -7.93
CA ALA A 295 15.20 11.86 -8.05
C ALA A 295 15.94 13.00 -8.76
N SER A 296 15.34 13.60 -9.80
CA SER A 296 15.93 14.76 -10.49
C SER A 296 16.02 16.01 -9.61
N ARG A 297 15.11 16.16 -8.65
CA ARG A 297 15.06 17.25 -7.69
C ARG A 297 15.93 17.00 -6.43
N GLY A 298 16.54 15.81 -6.31
CA GLY A 298 17.31 15.42 -5.12
C GLY A 298 16.43 15.17 -3.90
N GLY A 299 15.28 14.51 -4.10
CA GLY A 299 14.31 14.21 -3.04
C GLY A 299 14.97 13.60 -1.79
N PRO A 300 14.68 14.12 -0.57
CA PRO A 300 15.41 13.75 0.65
C PRO A 300 15.21 12.29 1.06
N GLN A 301 14.13 11.66 0.62
CA GLN A 301 13.81 10.26 0.91
C GLN A 301 14.53 9.26 0.00
N LEU A 302 15.09 9.74 -1.13
CA LEU A 302 15.79 8.89 -2.08
C LEU A 302 17.26 8.68 -1.69
N ARG A 303 17.79 7.51 -2.00
CA ARG A 303 19.22 7.24 -1.91
C ARG A 303 19.97 8.04 -2.99
N PRO A 304 21.23 8.41 -2.77
CA PRO A 304 22.02 9.15 -3.78
C PRO A 304 22.09 8.43 -5.14
N GLU A 305 22.12 7.10 -5.14
CA GLU A 305 22.22 6.25 -6.32
C GLU A 305 20.91 6.13 -7.10
N ALA A 306 19.77 6.43 -6.46
CA ALA A 306 18.44 6.24 -7.05
C ALA A 306 18.26 6.99 -8.38
N ARG A 307 18.89 8.17 -8.54
CA ARG A 307 18.84 8.93 -9.80
C ARG A 307 19.42 8.15 -10.98
N GLY A 308 20.58 7.53 -10.79
CA GLY A 308 21.22 6.69 -11.81
C GLY A 308 20.37 5.46 -12.10
N LEU A 309 19.95 4.73 -11.06
CA LEU A 309 19.13 3.53 -11.18
C LEU A 309 17.82 3.78 -11.94
N LEU A 310 17.13 4.90 -11.64
CA LEU A 310 15.86 5.25 -12.29
C LEU A 310 16.05 5.73 -13.74
N ALA A 311 17.15 6.41 -14.06
CA ALA A 311 17.48 6.79 -15.43
C ALA A 311 17.75 5.57 -16.31
N ASP A 312 18.31 4.54 -15.72
CA ASP A 312 18.66 3.31 -16.42
C ASP A 312 17.44 2.40 -16.72
N LEU A 313 16.25 2.67 -16.17
CA LEU A 313 15.05 1.85 -16.43
C LEU A 313 14.48 2.00 -17.85
N ASP A 314 14.94 2.97 -18.65
CA ASP A 314 14.55 3.16 -20.06
C ASP A 314 15.44 2.35 -21.04
N GLY A 315 15.71 1.10 -20.69
CA GLY A 315 16.46 0.20 -21.57
C GLY A 315 15.71 -0.13 -22.87
N PRO A 316 16.43 -0.55 -23.94
CA PRO A 316 15.82 -0.83 -25.24
C PRO A 316 14.78 -1.95 -25.21
N ASP A 317 14.84 -2.81 -24.20
CA ASP A 317 13.95 -3.96 -24.04
C ASP A 317 12.71 -3.66 -23.19
N VAL A 318 12.60 -2.45 -22.60
CA VAL A 318 11.45 -2.04 -21.77
C VAL A 318 10.45 -1.25 -22.61
N HIS A 319 9.23 -1.76 -22.70
CA HIS A 319 8.16 -1.22 -23.53
C HIS A 319 6.97 -0.78 -22.69
N ALA A 320 6.63 0.50 -22.73
CA ALA A 320 5.43 1.04 -22.10
C ALA A 320 4.18 0.70 -22.94
N VAL A 321 3.12 0.23 -22.27
CA VAL A 321 1.83 -0.10 -22.92
C VAL A 321 0.74 0.85 -22.41
N HIS A 322 0.34 1.79 -23.24
CA HIS A 322 -0.61 2.84 -22.87
C HIS A 322 -2.06 2.49 -23.23
N ASP A 323 -2.27 1.84 -24.37
CA ASP A 323 -3.59 1.61 -24.93
C ASP A 323 -4.13 0.17 -24.70
N VAL A 324 -5.43 0.02 -24.88
CA VAL A 324 -6.14 -1.26 -24.70
C VAL A 324 -5.72 -2.28 -25.76
N GLU A 325 -5.49 -1.85 -27.00
CA GLU A 325 -5.12 -2.75 -28.08
C GLU A 325 -3.72 -3.38 -27.85
N GLY A 326 -2.75 -2.57 -27.41
CA GLY A 326 -1.43 -3.05 -26.97
C GLY A 326 -1.55 -4.07 -25.85
N SER A 327 -2.34 -3.76 -24.81
CA SER A 327 -2.63 -4.68 -23.71
C SER A 327 -3.27 -5.99 -24.18
N MET A 328 -4.26 -5.93 -25.07
CA MET A 328 -4.92 -7.13 -25.61
C MET A 328 -3.95 -8.04 -26.39
N ARG A 329 -2.97 -7.47 -27.11
CA ARG A 329 -1.93 -8.27 -27.79
C ARG A 329 -1.08 -9.07 -26.81
N LEU A 330 -0.83 -8.55 -25.60
CA LEU A 330 -0.08 -9.23 -24.54
C LEU A 330 -0.87 -10.34 -23.83
N ASN A 331 -2.16 -10.46 -24.04
CA ASN A 331 -2.92 -11.61 -23.54
C ASN A 331 -2.40 -12.94 -24.10
N ARG A 332 -1.86 -12.93 -25.33
CA ARG A 332 -1.26 -14.09 -26.00
C ARG A 332 0.00 -13.65 -26.75
N PRO A 333 1.11 -13.43 -26.04
CA PRO A 333 2.36 -13.04 -26.68
C PRO A 333 2.79 -14.08 -27.73
N ARG A 334 3.32 -13.58 -28.86
CA ARG A 334 3.80 -14.45 -29.94
C ARG A 334 5.21 -14.97 -29.69
N THR A 335 5.97 -14.26 -28.88
CA THR A 335 7.35 -14.59 -28.48
C THR A 335 7.43 -14.56 -26.95
N PRO A 336 8.36 -15.31 -26.36
CA PRO A 336 8.65 -15.19 -24.93
C PRO A 336 8.86 -13.73 -24.54
N SER A 337 8.23 -13.31 -23.43
CA SER A 337 8.29 -11.95 -22.94
C SER A 337 7.97 -11.90 -21.45
N ILE A 338 8.29 -10.79 -20.81
CA ILE A 338 7.90 -10.51 -19.42
C ILE A 338 6.85 -9.40 -19.46
N VAL A 339 5.73 -9.60 -18.78
CA VAL A 339 4.63 -8.61 -18.68
C VAL A 339 4.46 -8.24 -17.22
N ILE A 340 4.75 -6.98 -16.87
CA ILE A 340 4.49 -6.41 -15.54
C ILE A 340 3.17 -5.66 -15.61
N SER A 341 2.21 -6.01 -14.76
CA SER A 341 0.87 -5.41 -14.80
C SER A 341 0.27 -5.24 -13.39
N ALA A 342 -0.31 -4.09 -13.10
CA ALA A 342 -1.04 -3.86 -11.85
C ALA A 342 -2.43 -4.53 -11.92
N SER A 343 -2.94 -5.05 -10.80
CA SER A 343 -2.58 -4.90 -9.38
C SER A 343 -1.73 -6.07 -8.87
N GLY A 344 -0.92 -5.78 -7.83
CA GLY A 344 -0.01 -6.77 -7.22
C GLY A 344 -0.69 -7.95 -6.53
N MET A 345 -1.93 -7.79 -6.05
CA MET A 345 -2.73 -8.89 -5.48
C MET A 345 -3.68 -9.55 -6.51
N ALA A 346 -3.52 -9.23 -7.81
CA ALA A 346 -4.35 -9.73 -8.89
C ALA A 346 -5.87 -9.50 -8.68
N SER A 347 -6.25 -8.39 -8.06
CA SER A 347 -7.63 -8.12 -7.64
C SER A 347 -8.45 -7.41 -8.70
N GLY A 348 -7.85 -6.58 -9.56
CA GLY A 348 -8.51 -5.80 -10.61
C GLY A 348 -7.53 -5.38 -11.70
N GLY A 349 -8.00 -4.58 -12.66
CA GLY A 349 -7.19 -4.02 -13.74
C GLY A 349 -6.76 -5.00 -14.83
N ARG A 350 -5.82 -4.57 -15.66
CA ARG A 350 -5.36 -5.31 -16.85
C ARG A 350 -4.77 -6.69 -16.52
N VAL A 351 -4.11 -6.83 -15.38
CA VAL A 351 -3.51 -8.10 -14.94
C VAL A 351 -4.54 -9.24 -14.86
N VAL A 352 -5.79 -8.94 -14.56
CA VAL A 352 -6.86 -9.95 -14.47
C VAL A 352 -7.17 -10.54 -15.84
N HIS A 353 -7.13 -9.71 -16.90
CA HIS A 353 -7.30 -10.16 -18.28
C HIS A 353 -6.12 -11.03 -18.71
N HIS A 354 -4.88 -10.63 -18.39
CA HIS A 354 -3.70 -11.47 -18.67
C HIS A 354 -3.78 -12.82 -17.97
N LEU A 355 -4.16 -12.84 -16.70
CA LEU A 355 -4.34 -14.09 -15.94
C LEU A 355 -5.38 -15.01 -16.59
N ALA A 356 -6.50 -14.46 -17.08
CA ALA A 356 -7.53 -15.27 -17.74
C ALA A 356 -6.99 -16.02 -18.97
N HIS A 357 -6.04 -15.43 -19.70
CA HIS A 357 -5.48 -16.00 -20.91
C HIS A 357 -4.18 -16.79 -20.71
N GLN A 358 -3.36 -16.41 -19.73
CA GLN A 358 -2.03 -16.99 -19.52
C GLN A 358 -2.02 -18.15 -18.52
N LEU A 359 -2.88 -18.15 -17.49
CA LEU A 359 -2.96 -19.24 -16.52
C LEU A 359 -3.26 -20.63 -17.12
N PRO A 360 -4.08 -20.78 -18.19
CA PRO A 360 -4.35 -22.08 -18.77
C PRO A 360 -3.17 -22.70 -19.55
N ASP A 361 -2.13 -21.93 -19.89
CA ASP A 361 -1.01 -22.41 -20.68
C ASP A 361 0.18 -22.82 -19.78
N ARG A 362 0.57 -24.09 -19.84
CA ARG A 362 1.68 -24.66 -19.05
C ARG A 362 3.05 -24.06 -19.38
N ARG A 363 3.20 -23.41 -20.52
CA ARG A 363 4.46 -22.74 -20.90
C ARG A 363 4.71 -21.48 -20.08
N ASN A 364 3.64 -20.82 -19.61
CA ASN A 364 3.73 -19.56 -18.90
C ASN A 364 4.08 -19.74 -17.43
N CYS A 365 4.51 -18.61 -16.82
CA CYS A 365 4.77 -18.47 -15.40
C CYS A 365 4.08 -17.20 -14.87
N VAL A 366 3.52 -17.27 -13.67
CA VAL A 366 3.08 -16.11 -12.91
C VAL A 366 4.00 -15.93 -11.72
N VAL A 367 4.64 -14.77 -11.62
CA VAL A 367 5.56 -14.43 -10.52
C VAL A 367 4.89 -13.43 -9.59
N LEU A 368 4.53 -13.86 -8.40
CA LEU A 368 3.94 -13.02 -7.36
C LEU A 368 5.07 -12.36 -6.54
N THR A 369 5.10 -11.03 -6.50
CA THR A 369 6.22 -10.25 -5.98
C THR A 369 5.92 -9.55 -4.66
N GLY A 370 5.23 -10.18 -3.72
CA GLY A 370 4.98 -9.56 -2.43
C GLY A 370 3.77 -10.13 -1.70
N TYR A 371 3.36 -9.44 -0.63
CA TYR A 371 2.27 -9.86 0.22
C TYR A 371 0.96 -10.07 -0.58
N GLN A 372 0.28 -11.15 -0.27
CA GLN A 372 -1.02 -11.50 -0.86
C GLN A 372 -2.06 -11.59 0.26
N ALA A 373 -2.88 -10.54 0.40
CA ALA A 373 -3.90 -10.47 1.44
C ALA A 373 -4.96 -11.56 1.30
N GLU A 374 -5.51 -12.02 2.40
CA GLU A 374 -6.57 -13.01 2.44
C GLU A 374 -7.78 -12.56 1.60
N GLY A 375 -8.41 -13.52 0.91
CA GLY A 375 -9.55 -13.28 0.02
C GLY A 375 -9.19 -12.73 -1.36
N THR A 376 -7.92 -12.43 -1.66
CA THR A 376 -7.46 -12.00 -2.98
C THR A 376 -7.21 -13.18 -3.93
N ARG A 377 -7.17 -12.88 -5.23
CA ARG A 377 -6.85 -13.90 -6.25
C ARG A 377 -5.38 -14.28 -6.20
N GLY A 378 -4.49 -13.30 -5.92
CA GLY A 378 -3.07 -13.55 -5.74
C GLY A 378 -2.81 -14.53 -4.58
N ARG A 379 -3.51 -14.40 -3.44
CA ARG A 379 -3.40 -15.33 -2.31
C ARG A 379 -3.83 -16.76 -2.72
N ARG A 380 -4.92 -16.90 -3.45
CA ARG A 380 -5.34 -18.22 -3.95
C ARG A 380 -4.32 -18.85 -4.89
N LEU A 381 -3.66 -18.06 -5.75
CA LEU A 381 -2.57 -18.54 -6.61
C LEU A 381 -1.37 -18.97 -5.79
N ALA A 382 -0.96 -18.16 -4.79
CA ALA A 382 0.14 -18.47 -3.89
C ALA A 382 -0.13 -19.75 -3.06
N ASP A 383 -1.38 -19.97 -2.65
CA ASP A 383 -1.82 -21.17 -1.92
C ASP A 383 -1.99 -22.42 -2.84
N GLY A 384 -1.62 -22.33 -4.13
CA GLY A 384 -1.65 -23.47 -5.07
C GLY A 384 -3.04 -23.84 -5.59
N ALA A 385 -3.96 -22.90 -5.70
CA ALA A 385 -5.30 -23.15 -6.24
C ALA A 385 -5.22 -23.71 -7.67
N ARG A 386 -5.92 -24.82 -7.94
CA ARG A 386 -5.98 -25.43 -9.28
C ARG A 386 -6.84 -24.64 -10.27
N GLN A 387 -7.67 -23.75 -9.78
CA GLN A 387 -8.51 -22.85 -10.56
C GLN A 387 -8.83 -21.57 -9.78
N VAL A 388 -8.97 -20.45 -10.47
CA VAL A 388 -9.36 -19.16 -9.90
C VAL A 388 -10.54 -18.57 -10.66
N LYS A 389 -11.43 -17.84 -9.95
CA LYS A 389 -12.58 -17.20 -10.58
C LYS A 389 -12.17 -15.84 -11.18
N ILE A 390 -12.36 -15.69 -12.50
CA ILE A 390 -12.09 -14.46 -13.26
C ILE A 390 -13.32 -14.15 -14.12
N HIS A 391 -13.83 -12.94 -14.07
CA HIS A 391 -15.00 -12.49 -14.83
C HIS A 391 -16.20 -13.49 -14.79
N GLY A 392 -16.46 -14.05 -13.59
CA GLY A 392 -17.57 -15.00 -13.40
C GLY A 392 -17.25 -16.45 -13.75
N HIS A 393 -16.16 -16.75 -14.46
CA HIS A 393 -15.76 -18.07 -14.91
C HIS A 393 -14.58 -18.63 -14.11
N TYR A 394 -14.51 -19.96 -13.98
CA TYR A 394 -13.36 -20.63 -13.39
C TYR A 394 -12.29 -20.89 -14.45
N VAL A 395 -11.13 -20.27 -14.25
CA VAL A 395 -9.95 -20.39 -15.11
C VAL A 395 -9.00 -21.41 -14.49
N PRO A 396 -8.60 -22.48 -15.21
CA PRO A 396 -7.66 -23.47 -14.70
C PRO A 396 -6.25 -22.87 -14.57
N VAL A 397 -5.57 -23.19 -13.47
CA VAL A 397 -4.18 -22.81 -13.22
C VAL A 397 -3.28 -23.95 -13.67
N ARG A 398 -2.66 -23.81 -14.85
CA ARG A 398 -1.70 -24.75 -15.43
C ARG A 398 -0.31 -24.12 -15.57
N ALA A 399 -0.25 -22.79 -15.62
CA ALA A 399 1.00 -22.04 -15.58
C ALA A 399 1.71 -22.32 -14.25
N GLU A 400 3.04 -22.23 -14.28
CA GLU A 400 3.84 -22.23 -13.07
C GLU A 400 3.50 -20.99 -12.23
N VAL A 401 3.43 -21.11 -10.90
CA VAL A 401 3.24 -19.98 -10.00
C VAL A 401 4.44 -19.94 -9.05
N VAL A 402 5.16 -18.85 -9.07
CA VAL A 402 6.33 -18.60 -8.20
C VAL A 402 6.01 -17.42 -7.30
N THR A 403 6.29 -17.55 -6.01
CA THR A 403 6.14 -16.46 -5.05
C THR A 403 7.52 -16.01 -4.59
N LEU A 404 7.80 -14.72 -4.79
CA LEU A 404 9.04 -14.07 -4.38
C LEU A 404 8.74 -13.10 -3.23
N THR A 405 9.47 -13.22 -2.14
CA THR A 405 9.31 -12.34 -0.96
C THR A 405 10.31 -11.19 -0.94
N ASP A 406 11.34 -11.27 -1.76
CA ASP A 406 12.47 -10.33 -1.82
C ASP A 406 12.07 -8.91 -2.22
N PHE A 407 10.98 -8.81 -2.98
CA PHE A 407 10.42 -7.53 -3.41
C PHE A 407 9.47 -6.90 -2.39
N SER A 408 9.31 -7.47 -1.19
CA SER A 408 8.52 -6.81 -0.16
C SER A 408 9.19 -5.52 0.28
N VAL A 409 8.41 -4.46 0.36
CA VAL A 409 8.85 -3.12 0.82
C VAL A 409 8.42 -2.83 2.26
N HIS A 410 7.64 -3.72 2.88
CA HIS A 410 7.34 -3.63 4.30
C HIS A 410 8.49 -4.18 5.13
N ALA A 411 8.72 -3.57 6.27
CA ALA A 411 9.55 -4.13 7.32
C ALA A 411 9.01 -5.49 7.76
N ASP A 412 9.90 -6.41 8.08
CA ASP A 412 9.54 -7.67 8.71
C ASP A 412 9.44 -7.55 10.24
N ALA A 413 9.12 -8.65 10.91
CA ALA A 413 8.95 -8.66 12.35
C ALA A 413 10.21 -8.23 13.12
N HIS A 414 11.40 -8.56 12.62
CA HIS A 414 12.67 -8.16 13.23
C HIS A 414 12.97 -6.67 12.96
N GLU A 415 12.83 -6.24 11.71
CA GLU A 415 13.03 -4.84 11.31
C GLU A 415 12.07 -3.91 12.07
N THR A 416 10.80 -4.34 12.29
CA THR A 416 9.82 -3.58 13.07
C THR A 416 10.18 -3.46 14.54
N VAL A 417 10.61 -4.56 15.18
CA VAL A 417 11.07 -4.53 16.59
C VAL A 417 12.34 -3.71 16.73
N ASP A 418 13.28 -3.86 15.79
CA ASP A 418 14.50 -3.05 15.75
C ASP A 418 14.18 -1.55 15.60
N TRP A 419 13.25 -1.18 14.71
CA TRP A 419 12.79 0.20 14.60
C TRP A 419 12.19 0.70 15.91
N LEU A 420 11.29 -0.05 16.55
CA LEU A 420 10.70 0.32 17.85
C LEU A 420 11.77 0.50 18.92
N SER A 421 12.78 -0.36 18.97
CA SER A 421 13.85 -0.32 19.97
C SER A 421 14.68 0.98 19.94
N ARG A 422 14.68 1.69 18.82
CA ARG A 422 15.34 2.99 18.65
C ARG A 422 14.51 4.18 19.13
N ALA A 423 13.32 3.95 19.70
CA ALA A 423 12.53 5.02 20.29
C ALA A 423 13.32 5.69 21.43
N PRO A 424 13.39 7.02 21.48
CA PRO A 424 14.19 7.75 22.46
C PRO A 424 13.74 7.51 23.91
N VAL A 425 12.47 7.21 24.11
CA VAL A 425 11.85 6.83 25.37
C VAL A 425 10.88 5.68 25.12
N PRO A 426 10.85 4.61 25.96
CA PRO A 426 9.85 3.56 25.84
C PRO A 426 8.43 4.12 25.89
N PRO A 427 7.55 3.78 24.93
CA PRO A 427 6.14 4.17 25.00
C PRO A 427 5.43 3.45 26.15
N ARG A 428 4.35 4.02 26.65
CA ARG A 428 3.48 3.33 27.63
C ARG A 428 2.73 2.17 26.99
N THR A 429 2.30 2.34 25.74
CA THR A 429 1.56 1.32 24.99
C THR A 429 1.91 1.34 23.51
N VAL A 430 2.11 0.14 22.95
CA VAL A 430 2.20 -0.09 21.50
C VAL A 430 0.92 -0.78 21.03
N TYR A 431 0.16 -0.13 20.14
CA TYR A 431 -0.98 -0.76 19.48
C TYR A 431 -0.52 -1.36 18.15
N VAL A 432 -0.74 -2.66 18.01
CA VAL A 432 -0.32 -3.42 16.83
C VAL A 432 -1.51 -3.56 15.89
N VAL A 433 -1.40 -2.99 14.71
CA VAL A 433 -2.46 -2.89 13.69
C VAL A 433 -1.94 -3.32 12.32
N HIS A 434 -2.76 -3.19 11.27
CA HIS A 434 -2.36 -3.43 9.89
C HIS A 434 -1.68 -4.79 9.69
N GLY A 435 -2.34 -5.85 10.16
CA GLY A 435 -1.89 -7.24 10.04
C GLY A 435 -3.05 -8.20 10.14
N GLU A 436 -2.89 -9.37 9.53
CA GLU A 436 -3.81 -10.48 9.79
C GLU A 436 -3.68 -10.92 11.26
N PRO A 437 -4.73 -11.50 11.89
CA PRO A 437 -4.73 -11.76 13.34
C PRO A 437 -3.51 -12.51 13.85
N HIS A 438 -2.99 -13.45 13.05
CA HIS A 438 -1.81 -14.21 13.41
C HIS A 438 -0.55 -13.33 13.49
N SER A 439 -0.34 -12.49 12.46
CA SER A 439 0.81 -11.59 12.36
C SER A 439 0.78 -10.53 13.46
N ALA A 440 -0.38 -9.90 13.69
CA ALA A 440 -0.53 -8.88 14.72
C ALA A 440 -0.24 -9.43 16.13
N ASN A 441 -0.81 -10.60 16.46
CA ASN A 441 -0.56 -11.22 17.75
C ASN A 441 0.89 -11.72 17.92
N ALA A 442 1.53 -12.16 16.83
CA ALA A 442 2.94 -12.56 16.87
C ALA A 442 3.85 -11.36 17.15
N LEU A 443 3.64 -10.24 16.46
CA LEU A 443 4.40 -9.01 16.70
C LEU A 443 4.17 -8.46 18.11
N ALA A 444 2.91 -8.43 18.60
CA ALA A 444 2.62 -7.95 19.95
C ALA A 444 3.37 -8.77 21.02
N ARG A 445 3.43 -10.09 20.87
CA ARG A 445 4.24 -10.95 21.76
C ARG A 445 5.73 -10.61 21.70
N ARG A 446 6.29 -10.46 20.50
CA ARG A 446 7.69 -10.12 20.32
C ARG A 446 8.04 -8.78 20.96
N VAL A 447 7.22 -7.76 20.77
CA VAL A 447 7.41 -6.45 21.43
C VAL A 447 7.42 -6.60 22.94
N SER A 448 6.52 -7.41 23.52
CA SER A 448 6.47 -7.64 24.95
C SER A 448 7.66 -8.45 25.47
N GLU A 449 8.09 -9.48 24.75
CA GLU A 449 9.18 -10.39 25.15
C GLU A 449 10.56 -9.75 24.92
N GLU A 450 10.78 -9.08 23.80
CA GLU A 450 12.09 -8.55 23.42
C GLU A 450 12.36 -7.13 23.98
N LEU A 451 11.31 -6.27 24.06
CA LEU A 451 11.47 -4.89 24.53
C LEU A 451 10.94 -4.67 25.97
N GLY A 452 10.16 -5.62 26.50
CA GLY A 452 9.51 -5.48 27.81
C GLY A 452 8.36 -4.44 27.80
N TRP A 453 7.82 -4.08 26.64
CA TRP A 453 6.81 -3.04 26.50
C TRP A 453 5.38 -3.61 26.48
N THR A 454 4.41 -2.81 26.89
CA THR A 454 2.99 -3.17 26.76
C THR A 454 2.59 -3.09 25.30
N ALA A 455 2.27 -4.23 24.68
CA ALA A 455 1.79 -4.31 23.29
C ALA A 455 0.37 -4.91 23.25
N VAL A 456 -0.52 -4.27 22.52
CA VAL A 456 -1.95 -4.61 22.45
C VAL A 456 -2.40 -4.67 20.99
N VAL A 457 -3.14 -5.71 20.61
CA VAL A 457 -3.87 -5.76 19.35
C VAL A 457 -5.27 -5.22 19.63
N PRO A 458 -5.64 -4.04 19.10
CA PRO A 458 -6.93 -3.42 19.40
C PRO A 458 -8.06 -4.12 18.63
N ARG A 459 -9.31 -3.83 19.02
CA ARG A 459 -10.51 -4.27 18.30
C ARG A 459 -11.07 -3.17 17.41
N TYR A 460 -11.73 -3.57 16.33
CA TYR A 460 -12.45 -2.62 15.49
C TYR A 460 -13.48 -1.82 16.30
N GLY A 461 -13.43 -0.49 16.18
CA GLY A 461 -14.28 0.43 16.92
C GLY A 461 -13.85 0.67 18.38
N GLU A 462 -12.76 0.04 18.83
CA GLU A 462 -12.23 0.29 20.17
C GLU A 462 -11.75 1.73 20.31
N ARG A 463 -12.11 2.38 21.41
CA ARG A 463 -11.69 3.74 21.77
C ARG A 463 -10.90 3.68 23.06
N VAL A 464 -9.69 4.21 23.00
CA VAL A 464 -8.75 4.24 24.12
C VAL A 464 -8.38 5.67 24.48
N LEU A 465 -8.04 5.91 25.75
CA LEU A 465 -7.47 7.19 26.16
C LEU A 465 -5.98 7.20 25.89
N VAL A 466 -5.48 8.35 25.52
CA VAL A 466 -4.04 8.60 25.36
C VAL A 466 -3.59 9.36 26.60
N ASP A 467 -2.87 8.67 27.51
CA ASP A 467 -2.44 9.19 28.82
C ASP A 467 -0.91 9.43 28.82
#